data_8e7a4b5d125b1e81313454eb54a4d98e
#
_entry.id   8e7a4b5d125b1e81313454eb54a4d98e
#
_cell.length_a   1.000
_cell.length_b   1.000
_cell.length_c   1.000
_cell.angle_alpha   90.00
_cell.angle_beta   90.00
_cell.angle_gamma   90.00
#
_symmetry.space_group_name_H-M   'P 1'
#
loop_
_entity.id
_entity.type
_entity.pdbx_description
1 polymer ?
#
loop_
_entity_poly.entity_id
_entity_poly.type
_entity_poly.pdbx_seq_one_letter_code
_entity_poly.pdbx_strand_id
1 'polypeptide(L)'
;MYCSASDVKAYLGIAEATDDTLIGQLAARAQAAIDRYCNRTFEAAGNTTRTFDASGHHMIGPTLYLDRDLCAINSITNGDGTAIASTKYVTLPRNDTPYYGIRLKTNSGVIWNYVDDWEGAIEISGKWAYSENAPADIVQAAVRLAAFYYRQKDTPLQDVTAIEAGVVIRPLAWPD
;
A
#
# COMPACT_ATOMS: atom_id res chain seq x y z
N MET A 1 8.01 -5.19 2.60
CA MET A 1 7.55 -5.27 4.03
C MET A 1 8.06 -4.03 4.73
N TYR A 2 7.20 -3.29 5.44
CA TYR A 2 7.55 -1.97 6.02
C TYR A 2 8.62 -2.03 7.10
N CYS A 3 8.69 -3.09 7.87
CA CYS A 3 9.76 -3.32 8.83
C CYS A 3 10.08 -4.81 8.96
N SER A 4 11.31 -5.11 9.31
CA SER A 4 11.79 -6.47 9.57
C SER A 4 11.67 -6.84 11.05
N ALA A 5 11.82 -8.12 11.38
CA ALA A 5 11.92 -8.57 12.77
C ALA A 5 13.11 -7.90 13.49
N SER A 6 14.22 -7.68 12.77
CA SER A 6 15.40 -6.99 13.34
C SER A 6 15.12 -5.54 13.71
N ASP A 7 14.31 -4.81 12.92
CA ASP A 7 13.94 -3.42 13.24
C ASP A 7 13.10 -3.35 14.51
N VAL A 8 12.14 -4.28 14.65
CA VAL A 8 11.29 -4.35 15.85
C VAL A 8 12.10 -4.75 17.08
N LYS A 9 13.02 -5.72 16.94
CA LYS A 9 13.94 -6.13 18.02
C LYS A 9 14.84 -4.99 18.47
N ALA A 10 15.44 -4.27 17.51
CA ALA A 10 16.25 -3.10 17.81
C ALA A 10 15.46 -2.04 18.59
N TYR A 11 14.21 -1.81 18.20
CA TYR A 11 13.32 -0.87 18.90
C TYR A 11 12.95 -1.34 20.32
N LEU A 12 12.80 -2.67 20.52
CA LEU A 12 12.45 -3.27 21.82
C LEU A 12 13.67 -3.49 22.72
N GLY A 13 14.90 -3.41 22.21
CA GLY A 13 16.13 -3.74 22.93
C GLY A 13 16.32 -5.26 23.13
N ILE A 14 15.78 -6.11 22.25
CA ILE A 14 15.86 -7.57 22.32
C ILE A 14 17.05 -8.06 21.49
N ALA A 15 17.99 -8.77 22.12
CA ALA A 15 19.13 -9.38 21.43
C ALA A 15 18.91 -10.83 21.01
N GLU A 16 18.06 -11.57 21.75
CA GLU A 16 17.83 -13.00 21.57
C GLU A 16 16.97 -13.30 20.32
N ALA A 17 17.19 -14.50 19.72
CA ALA A 17 16.49 -14.92 18.52
C ALA A 17 15.21 -15.75 18.77
N THR A 18 14.92 -16.05 20.02
CA THR A 18 13.84 -16.97 20.42
C THR A 18 12.48 -16.61 19.81
N ASP A 19 12.16 -15.31 19.73
CA ASP A 19 10.88 -14.79 19.27
C ASP A 19 10.90 -14.26 17.81
N ASP A 20 11.97 -14.48 17.05
CA ASP A 20 12.12 -13.89 15.71
C ASP A 20 10.96 -14.22 14.77
N THR A 21 10.49 -15.47 14.78
CA THR A 21 9.34 -15.88 13.97
C THR A 21 8.06 -15.16 14.38
N LEU A 22 7.80 -15.05 15.68
CA LEU A 22 6.64 -14.34 16.21
C LEU A 22 6.69 -12.85 15.84
N ILE A 23 7.83 -12.21 16.07
CA ILE A 23 8.04 -10.78 15.77
C ILE A 23 7.85 -10.52 14.28
N GLY A 24 8.36 -11.40 13.40
CA GLY A 24 8.14 -11.30 11.96
C GLY A 24 6.66 -11.39 11.57
N GLN A 25 5.90 -12.27 12.20
CA GLN A 25 4.45 -12.35 11.99
C GLN A 25 3.72 -11.09 12.48
N LEU A 26 4.15 -10.52 13.62
CA LEU A 26 3.57 -9.30 14.15
C LEU A 26 3.91 -8.08 13.27
N ALA A 27 5.10 -8.02 12.69
CA ALA A 27 5.47 -7.01 11.70
C ALA A 27 4.56 -7.07 10.46
N ALA A 28 4.29 -8.28 9.95
CA ALA A 28 3.37 -8.47 8.83
C ALA A 28 1.92 -8.05 9.17
N ARG A 29 1.46 -8.37 10.40
CA ARG A 29 0.14 -7.93 10.88
C ARG A 29 0.04 -6.41 11.04
N ALA A 30 1.10 -5.78 11.55
CA ALA A 30 1.18 -4.33 11.66
C ALA A 30 1.09 -3.65 10.29
N GLN A 31 1.82 -4.14 9.29
CA GLN A 31 1.69 -3.68 7.91
C GLN A 31 0.26 -3.80 7.40
N ALA A 32 -0.35 -4.98 7.53
CA ALA A 32 -1.73 -5.21 7.06
C ALA A 32 -2.75 -4.30 7.76
N ALA A 33 -2.53 -3.98 9.04
CA ALA A 33 -3.38 -3.05 9.78
C ALA A 33 -3.25 -1.62 9.25
N ILE A 34 -2.03 -1.16 8.98
CA ILE A 34 -1.76 0.16 8.39
C ILE A 34 -2.39 0.27 7.00
N ASP A 35 -2.18 -0.74 6.13
CA ASP A 35 -2.73 -0.76 4.78
C ASP A 35 -4.26 -0.68 4.79
N ARG A 36 -4.89 -1.43 5.68
CA ARG A 36 -6.35 -1.43 5.85
C ARG A 36 -6.87 -0.11 6.38
N TYR A 37 -6.22 0.45 7.40
CA TYR A 37 -6.62 1.73 7.99
C TYR A 37 -6.52 2.88 6.99
N CYS A 38 -5.42 2.92 6.23
CA CYS A 38 -5.17 3.96 5.23
C CYS A 38 -5.87 3.67 3.89
N ASN A 39 -6.44 2.48 3.69
CA ASN A 39 -6.94 1.98 2.40
C ASN A 39 -5.90 2.15 1.27
N ARG A 40 -4.61 1.93 1.57
CA ARG A 40 -3.49 2.23 0.70
C ARG A 40 -2.30 1.32 1.03
N THR A 41 -1.56 0.91 0.00
CA THR A 41 -0.28 0.22 0.15
C THR A 41 0.86 1.20 -0.04
N PHE A 42 1.81 1.25 0.90
CA PHE A 42 2.87 2.26 0.90
C PHE A 42 4.16 1.82 0.23
N GLU A 43 4.38 0.52 0.04
CA GLU A 43 5.58 -0.04 -0.58
C GLU A 43 5.19 -0.99 -1.71
N ALA A 44 5.81 -0.83 -2.87
CA ALA A 44 5.54 -1.70 -4.01
C ALA A 44 6.23 -3.06 -3.85
N ALA A 45 5.48 -4.15 -4.05
CA ALA A 45 6.05 -5.50 -4.04
C ALA A 45 6.86 -5.82 -5.30
N GLY A 46 6.48 -5.21 -6.43
CA GLY A 46 7.09 -5.45 -7.74
C GLY A 46 6.17 -4.95 -8.85
N ASN A 47 6.54 -5.20 -10.11
CA ASN A 47 5.67 -4.89 -11.22
C ASN A 47 4.51 -5.89 -11.29
N THR A 48 3.30 -5.36 -11.36
CA THR A 48 2.09 -6.13 -11.63
C THR A 48 1.26 -5.43 -12.70
N THR A 49 0.47 -6.20 -13.46
CA THR A 49 -0.41 -5.66 -14.49
C THR A 49 -1.82 -5.52 -13.93
N ARG A 50 -2.44 -4.37 -14.19
CA ARG A 50 -3.86 -4.12 -13.96
C ARG A 50 -4.54 -3.76 -15.25
N THR A 51 -5.79 -4.15 -15.37
CA THR A 51 -6.65 -3.86 -16.51
C THR A 51 -7.62 -2.74 -16.17
N PHE A 52 -7.93 -1.92 -17.17
CA PHE A 52 -8.86 -0.80 -17.04
C PHE A 52 -9.78 -0.76 -18.25
N ASP A 53 -10.97 -0.26 -18.03
CA ASP A 53 -11.96 -0.10 -19.08
C ASP A 53 -11.57 1.03 -20.03
N ALA A 54 -11.67 0.78 -21.32
CA ALA A 54 -11.45 1.79 -22.35
C ALA A 54 -12.62 2.78 -22.49
N SER A 55 -13.66 2.63 -21.68
CA SER A 55 -14.83 3.50 -21.59
C SER A 55 -15.40 3.47 -20.16
N GLY A 56 -16.33 4.34 -19.84
CA GLY A 56 -17.04 4.33 -18.55
C GLY A 56 -16.35 5.14 -17.46
N HIS A 57 -16.45 4.66 -16.20
CA HIS A 57 -16.11 5.45 -15.01
C HIS A 57 -14.64 5.84 -14.88
N HIS A 58 -13.73 5.03 -15.41
CA HIS A 58 -12.31 5.31 -15.37
C HIS A 58 -11.83 6.28 -16.47
N MET A 59 -12.68 6.61 -17.43
CA MET A 59 -12.30 7.39 -18.61
C MET A 59 -13.05 8.73 -18.68
N ILE A 60 -12.30 9.83 -18.64
CA ILE A 60 -12.84 11.17 -18.91
C ILE A 60 -12.03 11.83 -20.01
N GLY A 61 -12.57 11.84 -21.23
CA GLY A 61 -11.88 12.33 -22.42
C GLY A 61 -10.55 11.59 -22.65
N PRO A 62 -9.41 12.27 -22.75
CA PRO A 62 -8.11 11.62 -22.96
C PRO A 62 -7.48 11.08 -21.66
N THR A 63 -8.16 11.18 -20.50
CA THR A 63 -7.63 10.82 -19.19
C THR A 63 -8.22 9.53 -18.70
N LEU A 64 -7.35 8.57 -18.39
CA LEU A 64 -7.66 7.35 -17.65
C LEU A 64 -7.33 7.57 -16.17
N TYR A 65 -8.32 7.39 -15.30
CA TYR A 65 -8.17 7.46 -13.85
C TYR A 65 -7.90 6.06 -13.29
N LEU A 66 -6.96 5.99 -12.35
CA LEU A 66 -6.53 4.73 -11.76
C LEU A 66 -7.32 4.44 -10.48
N ASP A 67 -7.53 3.17 -10.20
CA ASP A 67 -8.25 2.69 -8.99
C ASP A 67 -7.34 2.60 -7.77
N ARG A 68 -6.03 2.63 -7.97
CA ARG A 68 -5.00 2.52 -6.94
C ARG A 68 -3.81 3.42 -7.26
N ASP A 69 -3.02 3.71 -6.24
CA ASP A 69 -1.76 4.41 -6.36
C ASP A 69 -0.79 3.68 -7.29
N LEU A 70 -0.18 4.39 -8.20
CA LEU A 70 0.84 3.88 -9.11
C LEU A 70 2.10 4.73 -8.96
N CYS A 71 3.20 4.16 -8.45
CA CYS A 71 4.43 4.92 -8.23
C CYS A 71 5.42 4.80 -9.39
N ALA A 72 5.33 3.76 -10.22
CA ALA A 72 6.16 3.61 -11.41
C ALA A 72 5.40 2.89 -12.51
N ILE A 73 5.57 3.36 -13.76
CA ILE A 73 4.97 2.75 -14.95
C ILE A 73 6.06 1.97 -15.68
N ASN A 74 5.80 0.69 -15.94
CA ASN A 74 6.66 -0.15 -16.77
C ASN A 74 6.20 -0.13 -18.24
N SER A 75 4.92 -0.40 -18.48
CA SER A 75 4.31 -0.36 -19.82
C SER A 75 2.83 -0.04 -19.76
N ILE A 76 2.33 0.51 -20.85
CA ILE A 76 0.90 0.72 -21.09
C ILE A 76 0.57 0.10 -22.45
N THR A 77 -0.43 -0.77 -22.46
CA THR A 77 -0.96 -1.38 -23.68
C THR A 77 -2.40 -0.89 -23.87
N ASN A 78 -2.69 -0.36 -25.05
CA ASN A 78 -4.04 0.08 -25.40
C ASN A 78 -4.94 -1.14 -25.73
N GLY A 79 -6.25 -0.95 -25.78
CA GLY A 79 -7.18 -2.03 -26.00
C GLY A 79 -7.16 -2.66 -27.41
N ASP A 80 -6.40 -2.10 -28.35
CA ASP A 80 -6.05 -2.71 -29.62
C ASP A 80 -4.72 -3.50 -29.60
N GLY A 81 -4.13 -3.70 -28.40
CA GLY A 81 -2.84 -4.34 -28.23
C GLY A 81 -1.62 -3.45 -28.53
N THR A 82 -1.83 -2.17 -28.91
CA THR A 82 -0.74 -1.26 -29.23
C THR A 82 -0.08 -0.73 -27.95
N ALA A 83 1.24 -0.81 -27.86
CA ALA A 83 1.99 -0.22 -26.76
C ALA A 83 2.01 1.32 -26.86
N ILE A 84 1.71 2.00 -25.76
CA ILE A 84 1.73 3.45 -25.66
C ILE A 84 3.07 3.92 -25.08
N ALA A 85 3.89 4.53 -25.91
CA ALA A 85 5.19 5.06 -25.49
C ALA A 85 5.04 6.21 -24.47
N SER A 86 5.98 6.33 -23.52
CA SER A 86 5.98 7.38 -22.50
C SER A 86 5.97 8.81 -23.03
N THR A 87 6.41 9.01 -24.28
CA THR A 87 6.34 10.30 -24.97
C THR A 87 4.92 10.71 -25.36
N LYS A 88 3.96 9.79 -25.36
CA LYS A 88 2.58 9.97 -25.82
C LYS A 88 1.60 10.35 -24.73
N TYR A 89 1.98 10.23 -23.47
CA TYR A 89 1.12 10.53 -22.32
C TYR A 89 1.82 11.43 -21.31
N VAL A 90 1.06 11.87 -20.32
CA VAL A 90 1.52 12.50 -19.08
C VAL A 90 0.83 11.86 -17.90
N THR A 91 1.54 11.76 -16.79
CA THR A 91 1.01 11.29 -15.52
C THR A 91 0.27 12.39 -14.76
N LEU A 92 -0.64 12.01 -13.90
CA LEU A 92 -1.32 12.91 -12.98
C LEU A 92 -1.13 12.39 -11.55
N PRO A 93 -0.48 13.19 -10.66
CA PRO A 93 0.17 14.47 -10.91
C PRO A 93 1.38 14.32 -11.85
N ARG A 94 1.85 15.44 -12.47
CA ARG A 94 2.91 15.37 -13.49
C ARG A 94 4.30 15.13 -12.90
N ASN A 95 4.60 15.72 -11.78
CA ASN A 95 5.96 15.84 -11.24
C ASN A 95 6.08 15.17 -9.87
N ASP A 96 5.10 14.39 -9.48
CA ASP A 96 5.06 13.76 -8.17
C ASP A 96 4.40 12.38 -8.26
N THR A 97 4.64 11.53 -7.28
CA THR A 97 4.03 10.22 -7.10
C THR A 97 3.26 10.18 -5.78
N PRO A 98 2.26 9.32 -5.65
CA PRO A 98 1.76 8.35 -6.64
C PRO A 98 0.88 8.99 -7.72
N TYR A 99 0.85 8.36 -8.88
CA TYR A 99 -0.04 8.74 -9.97
C TYR A 99 -1.46 8.22 -9.70
N TYR A 100 -2.45 9.09 -9.92
CA TYR A 100 -3.88 8.73 -9.87
C TYR A 100 -4.53 8.73 -11.24
N GLY A 101 -3.79 9.08 -12.29
CA GLY A 101 -4.29 9.07 -13.65
C GLY A 101 -3.21 9.21 -14.71
N ILE A 102 -3.58 8.84 -15.93
CA ILE A 102 -2.74 8.92 -17.12
C ILE A 102 -3.52 9.64 -18.21
N ARG A 103 -2.97 10.73 -18.75
CA ARG A 103 -3.62 11.50 -19.79
C ARG A 103 -2.81 11.45 -21.09
N LEU A 104 -3.46 11.02 -22.16
CA LEU A 104 -2.86 11.09 -23.50
C LEU A 104 -2.67 12.55 -23.91
N LYS A 105 -1.52 12.85 -24.55
CA LYS A 105 -1.23 14.19 -25.05
C LYS A 105 -2.08 14.49 -26.27
N THR A 106 -2.59 15.71 -26.38
CA THR A 106 -3.48 16.14 -27.46
C THR A 106 -2.87 15.91 -28.86
N ASN A 107 -1.55 16.11 -28.98
CA ASN A 107 -0.83 15.93 -30.25
C ASN A 107 -0.11 14.58 -30.35
N SER A 108 -0.47 13.60 -29.50
CA SER A 108 0.17 12.28 -29.53
C SER A 108 -0.20 11.44 -30.74
N GLY A 109 -1.34 11.74 -31.38
CA GLY A 109 -1.94 10.88 -32.40
C GLY A 109 -2.47 9.55 -31.87
N VAL A 110 -2.56 9.40 -30.54
CA VAL A 110 -3.08 8.20 -29.87
C VAL A 110 -4.35 8.57 -29.13
N ILE A 111 -5.32 7.69 -29.19
CA ILE A 111 -6.57 7.73 -28.40
C ILE A 111 -6.71 6.43 -27.65
N TRP A 112 -7.41 6.44 -26.52
CA TRP A 112 -7.84 5.22 -25.88
C TRP A 112 -8.84 4.52 -26.76
N ASN A 113 -8.62 3.24 -27.05
CA ASN A 113 -9.47 2.44 -27.96
C ASN A 113 -9.54 0.99 -27.47
N TYR A 114 -10.38 0.21 -28.12
CA TYR A 114 -10.56 -1.23 -27.94
C TYR A 114 -10.99 -1.86 -29.28
N VAL A 115 -10.86 -3.18 -29.39
CA VAL A 115 -11.25 -3.91 -30.62
C VAL A 115 -12.65 -4.52 -30.47
N ASP A 116 -12.79 -5.45 -29.54
CA ASP A 116 -14.04 -6.21 -29.38
C ASP A 116 -14.84 -5.74 -28.17
N ASP A 117 -14.19 -5.67 -27.01
CA ASP A 117 -14.79 -5.29 -25.74
C ASP A 117 -13.99 -4.17 -25.07
N TRP A 118 -14.69 -3.24 -24.45
CA TRP A 118 -14.08 -2.11 -23.77
C TRP A 118 -13.72 -2.44 -22.31
N GLU A 119 -14.34 -3.48 -21.73
CA GLU A 119 -14.11 -3.88 -20.34
C GLU A 119 -12.72 -4.50 -20.19
N GLY A 120 -11.91 -3.90 -19.31
CA GLY A 120 -10.56 -4.37 -19.04
C GLY A 120 -9.58 -4.32 -20.24
N ALA A 121 -9.91 -3.58 -21.30
CA ALA A 121 -9.15 -3.58 -22.54
C ALA A 121 -7.75 -2.93 -22.42
N ILE A 122 -7.60 -1.94 -21.52
CA ILE A 122 -6.33 -1.24 -21.34
C ILE A 122 -5.53 -1.93 -20.25
N GLU A 123 -4.27 -2.26 -20.53
CA GLU A 123 -3.36 -2.87 -19.58
C GLU A 123 -2.27 -1.90 -19.14
N ILE A 124 -2.06 -1.80 -17.83
CA ILE A 124 -0.96 -1.02 -17.25
C ILE A 124 -0.12 -1.94 -16.37
N SER A 125 1.12 -2.14 -16.75
CA SER A 125 2.13 -2.81 -15.94
C SER A 125 2.96 -1.78 -15.21
N GLY A 126 3.12 -1.95 -13.90
CA GLY A 126 3.85 -1.01 -13.07
C GLY A 126 3.93 -1.40 -11.61
N LYS A 127 4.46 -0.50 -10.80
CA LYS A 127 4.56 -0.64 -9.35
C LYS A 127 3.38 0.06 -8.68
N TRP A 128 2.45 -0.74 -8.17
CA TRP A 128 1.17 -0.28 -7.61
C TRP A 128 1.27 -0.09 -6.10
N ALA A 129 1.69 1.08 -5.69
CA ALA A 129 1.77 1.52 -4.30
C ALA A 129 1.96 3.05 -4.24
N TYR A 130 1.95 3.60 -3.03
CA TYR A 130 2.25 5.00 -2.78
C TYR A 130 3.68 5.37 -3.25
N SER A 131 4.66 4.50 -2.97
CA SER A 131 6.07 4.67 -3.34
C SER A 131 6.76 3.33 -3.57
N GLU A 132 7.97 3.35 -4.10
CA GLU A 132 8.76 2.12 -4.30
C GLU A 132 9.18 1.50 -2.98
N ASN A 133 9.56 2.34 -2.01
CA ASN A 133 9.90 1.94 -0.65
C ASN A 133 8.97 2.66 0.32
N ALA A 134 8.61 2.01 1.42
CA ALA A 134 7.75 2.64 2.42
C ALA A 134 8.40 3.94 2.97
N PRO A 135 7.66 5.05 3.08
CA PRO A 135 8.15 6.27 3.74
C PRO A 135 8.59 6.01 5.18
N ALA A 136 9.56 6.80 5.66
CA ALA A 136 10.17 6.57 6.97
C ALA A 136 9.18 6.67 8.14
N ASP A 137 8.18 7.52 8.04
CA ASP A 137 7.09 7.65 9.03
C ASP A 137 6.21 6.41 9.07
N ILE A 138 5.92 5.79 7.91
CA ILE A 138 5.20 4.53 7.82
C ILE A 138 6.03 3.36 8.37
N VAL A 139 7.33 3.32 8.06
CA VAL A 139 8.24 2.34 8.66
C VAL A 139 8.23 2.45 10.19
N GLN A 140 8.37 3.67 10.71
CA GLN A 140 8.34 3.91 12.15
C GLN A 140 6.99 3.53 12.79
N ALA A 141 5.89 3.82 12.12
CA ALA A 141 4.55 3.41 12.58
C ALA A 141 4.42 1.89 12.64
N ALA A 142 4.91 1.18 11.61
CA ALA A 142 4.88 -0.28 11.56
C ALA A 142 5.73 -0.92 12.68
N VAL A 143 6.94 -0.39 12.93
CA VAL A 143 7.81 -0.85 14.02
C VAL A 143 7.11 -0.67 15.37
N ARG A 144 6.55 0.52 15.62
CA ARG A 144 5.84 0.80 16.89
C ARG A 144 4.62 -0.07 17.08
N LEU A 145 3.83 -0.29 16.05
CA LEU A 145 2.63 -1.12 16.10
C LEU A 145 2.98 -2.60 16.32
N ALA A 146 4.02 -3.12 15.64
CA ALA A 146 4.50 -4.47 15.86
C ALA A 146 5.05 -4.66 17.28
N ALA A 147 5.80 -3.68 17.80
CA ALA A 147 6.29 -3.68 19.17
C ALA A 147 5.15 -3.62 20.20
N PHE A 148 4.09 -2.87 19.91
CA PHE A 148 2.88 -2.85 20.73
C PHE A 148 2.23 -4.24 20.79
N TYR A 149 2.01 -4.89 19.65
CA TYR A 149 1.48 -6.25 19.60
C TYR A 149 2.37 -7.27 20.33
N TYR A 150 3.69 -7.13 20.22
CA TYR A 150 4.62 -8.01 20.93
C TYR A 150 4.51 -7.87 22.44
N ARG A 151 4.43 -6.64 22.96
CA ARG A 151 4.26 -6.40 24.40
C ARG A 151 2.95 -6.95 24.97
N GLN A 152 1.92 -7.06 24.12
CA GLN A 152 0.62 -7.60 24.52
C GLN A 152 0.61 -9.14 24.64
N LYS A 153 1.61 -9.86 24.08
CA LYS A 153 1.62 -11.34 24.09
C LYS A 153 1.51 -11.94 25.50
N ASP A 154 2.15 -11.29 26.46
CA ASP A 154 2.23 -11.76 27.86
C ASP A 154 1.36 -10.92 28.82
N THR A 155 0.64 -9.93 28.26
CA THR A 155 -0.22 -9.07 29.08
C THR A 155 -1.57 -9.73 29.27
N PRO A 156 -2.03 -9.92 30.51
CA PRO A 156 -3.39 -10.39 30.74
C PRO A 156 -4.38 -9.45 30.04
N LEU A 157 -5.45 -10.01 29.48
CA LEU A 157 -6.53 -9.26 28.82
C LEU A 157 -7.26 -8.27 29.76
N GLN A 158 -6.79 -8.11 30.97
CA GLN A 158 -7.38 -7.27 31.99
C GLN A 158 -6.30 -6.41 32.64
N ASP A 159 -6.55 -5.14 32.74
CA ASP A 159 -5.73 -4.23 33.54
C ASP A 159 -6.13 -4.42 35.04
N VAL A 160 -5.18 -4.84 35.84
CA VAL A 160 -5.38 -5.04 37.28
C VAL A 160 -4.83 -3.84 38.03
N THR A 161 -5.71 -2.95 38.44
CA THR A 161 -5.33 -1.82 39.30
C THR A 161 -5.62 -2.16 40.74
N ALA A 162 -4.56 -2.31 41.55
CA ALA A 162 -4.68 -2.41 43.00
C ALA A 162 -4.90 -1.02 43.59
N ILE A 163 -6.02 -0.84 44.28
CA ILE A 163 -6.30 0.36 45.07
C ILE A 163 -6.45 -0.04 46.55
N GLU A 164 -6.27 0.91 47.45
CA GLU A 164 -6.38 0.63 48.90
C GLU A 164 -7.70 -0.06 49.34
N ALA A 165 -8.75 0.09 48.52
CA ALA A 165 -10.06 -0.51 48.78
C ALA A 165 -10.30 -1.86 48.08
N GLY A 166 -9.31 -2.39 47.32
CA GLY A 166 -9.44 -3.67 46.64
C GLY A 166 -8.77 -3.70 45.27
N VAL A 167 -8.98 -4.79 44.52
CA VAL A 167 -8.46 -4.99 43.16
C VAL A 167 -9.57 -4.70 42.16
N VAL A 168 -9.37 -3.73 41.30
CA VAL A 168 -10.27 -3.44 40.19
C VAL A 168 -9.68 -4.03 38.90
N ILE A 169 -10.39 -4.97 38.31
CA ILE A 169 -10.06 -5.58 37.02
C ILE A 169 -10.83 -4.83 35.93
N ARG A 170 -10.11 -4.20 35.00
CA ARG A 170 -10.73 -3.54 33.85
C ARG A 170 -10.34 -4.25 32.56
N PRO A 171 -11.28 -4.48 31.62
CA PRO A 171 -10.91 -4.95 30.29
C PRO A 171 -9.95 -3.95 29.61
N LEU A 172 -8.89 -4.47 29.01
CA LEU A 172 -7.99 -3.63 28.23
C LEU A 172 -8.79 -3.06 27.04
N ALA A 173 -8.89 -1.74 26.95
CA ALA A 173 -9.53 -1.12 25.80
C ALA A 173 -8.68 -1.37 24.55
N TRP A 174 -9.31 -1.80 23.46
CA TRP A 174 -8.65 -1.84 22.17
C TRP A 174 -8.30 -0.40 21.78
N PRO A 175 -7.09 -0.16 21.26
CA PRO A 175 -6.79 1.14 20.66
C PRO A 175 -7.73 1.35 19.45
N ASP A 176 -8.43 2.47 19.45
CA ASP A 176 -9.29 2.93 18.35
C ASP A 176 -8.50 3.16 17.06
#